data_29649cf1a2e6ce37d115a23656cda299
#
_entry.id   29649cf1a2e6ce37d115a23656cda299
#
_cell.length_a   1.000
_cell.length_b   1.000
_cell.length_c   1.000
_cell.angle_alpha   90.00
_cell.angle_beta   90.00
_cell.angle_gamma   90.00
#
_symmetry.space_group_name_H-M   'P 1'
#
loop_
_entity.id
_entity.type
_entity.pdbx_description
1 polymer ?
#
loop_
_entity_poly.entity_id
_entity_poly.type
_entity_poly.pdbx_seq_one_letter_code
_entity_poly.pdbx_strand_id
1 'polypeptide(L)'
;MAENLWIIDMESRVLSLVKGKTYSKLKNKYPQINYTITNISNDAKANFPCVYIHLLGSGELNSDLERSRVNTITAGFQIEVYSNTSQSDCKAVMAEIMECMKKLMFEIKMTPYADNQSPTYRYVARFERIFDWNDIF
;
A
#
# COMPACT_ATOMS: atom_id res chain seq x y z
N MET A 1 -4.94 -26.24 -6.40
CA MET A 1 -4.51 -24.87 -6.07
C MET A 1 -3.58 -24.91 -4.86
N ALA A 2 -2.53 -24.14 -4.87
CA ALA A 2 -1.58 -24.12 -3.76
C ALA A 2 -2.23 -23.53 -2.51
N GLU A 3 -2.06 -24.19 -1.37
CA GLU A 3 -2.68 -23.75 -0.11
C GLU A 3 -2.18 -22.38 0.36
N ASN A 4 -0.93 -22.02 0.01
CA ASN A 4 -0.31 -20.79 0.47
C ASN A 4 -0.33 -19.66 -0.58
N LEU A 5 -1.15 -19.80 -1.61
CA LEU A 5 -1.28 -18.79 -2.67
C LEU A 5 -1.69 -17.43 -2.13
N TRP A 6 -2.47 -17.41 -1.04
CA TRP A 6 -2.93 -16.17 -0.42
C TRP A 6 -1.78 -15.23 -0.03
N ILE A 7 -0.61 -15.79 0.28
CA ILE A 7 0.58 -14.99 0.64
C ILE A 7 1.08 -14.23 -0.59
N ILE A 8 1.14 -14.91 -1.74
CA ILE A 8 1.63 -14.31 -2.99
C ILE A 8 0.67 -13.22 -3.48
N ASP A 9 -0.62 -13.43 -3.29
CA ASP A 9 -1.64 -12.48 -3.74
C ASP A 9 -1.83 -11.28 -2.82
N MET A 10 -1.15 -11.24 -1.68
CA MET A 10 -1.37 -10.24 -0.64
C MET A 10 -1.15 -8.81 -1.14
N GLU A 11 -0.10 -8.58 -1.93
CA GLU A 11 0.21 -7.24 -2.44
C GLU A 11 -0.91 -6.68 -3.30
N SER A 12 -1.38 -7.46 -4.27
CA SER A 12 -2.50 -7.07 -5.14
C SER A 12 -3.79 -6.86 -4.36
N ARG A 13 -4.01 -7.70 -3.34
CA ARG A 13 -5.20 -7.61 -2.50
C ARG A 13 -5.22 -6.33 -1.66
N VAL A 14 -4.10 -5.98 -1.07
CA VAL A 14 -3.99 -4.73 -0.30
C VAL A 14 -4.17 -3.53 -1.22
N LEU A 15 -3.58 -3.55 -2.41
CA LEU A 15 -3.78 -2.48 -3.39
C LEU A 15 -5.26 -2.29 -3.71
N SER A 16 -5.97 -3.38 -3.99
CA SER A 16 -7.41 -3.32 -4.33
C SER A 16 -8.24 -2.77 -3.19
N LEU A 17 -7.93 -3.14 -1.96
CA LEU A 17 -8.62 -2.64 -0.77
C LEU A 17 -8.40 -1.15 -0.55
N VAL A 18 -7.16 -0.72 -0.64
CA VAL A 18 -6.80 0.70 -0.47
C VAL A 18 -7.46 1.53 -1.56
N LYS A 19 -7.37 1.10 -2.80
CA LYS A 19 -8.01 1.78 -3.93
C LYS A 19 -9.53 1.86 -3.73
N GLY A 20 -10.16 0.75 -3.36
CA GLY A 20 -11.60 0.69 -3.18
C GLY A 20 -12.12 1.60 -2.08
N LYS A 21 -11.32 1.83 -1.03
CA LYS A 21 -11.72 2.65 0.12
C LYS A 21 -11.35 4.12 0.00
N THR A 22 -10.36 4.47 -0.81
CA THR A 22 -9.86 5.85 -0.90
C THR A 22 -10.23 6.55 -2.21
N TYR A 23 -10.43 5.81 -3.29
CA TYR A 23 -10.68 6.40 -4.62
C TYR A 23 -11.90 7.32 -4.61
N SER A 24 -13.01 6.91 -3.99
CA SER A 24 -14.24 7.69 -3.97
C SER A 24 -14.08 9.04 -3.27
N LYS A 25 -13.16 9.12 -2.29
CA LYS A 25 -12.88 10.35 -1.56
C LYS A 25 -11.93 11.29 -2.30
N LEU A 26 -11.08 10.74 -3.15
CA LEU A 26 -10.00 11.48 -3.79
C LEU A 26 -10.27 11.83 -5.25
N LYS A 27 -11.16 11.10 -5.92
CA LYS A 27 -11.38 11.23 -7.38
C LYS A 27 -11.88 12.62 -7.81
N ASN A 28 -12.64 13.30 -6.96
CA ASN A 28 -13.20 14.61 -7.31
C ASN A 28 -12.11 15.69 -7.39
N LYS A 29 -11.17 15.64 -6.46
CA LYS A 29 -10.05 16.59 -6.44
C LYS A 29 -8.90 16.14 -7.34
N TYR A 30 -8.72 14.83 -7.46
CA TYR A 30 -7.65 14.21 -8.24
C TYR A 30 -8.24 13.20 -9.23
N PRO A 31 -8.87 13.65 -10.31
CA PRO A 31 -9.58 12.73 -11.23
C PRO A 31 -8.66 11.74 -11.96
N GLN A 32 -7.37 12.03 -12.02
CA GLN A 32 -6.39 11.16 -12.65
C GLN A 32 -5.55 10.34 -11.65
N ILE A 33 -5.99 10.28 -10.39
CA ILE A 33 -5.27 9.50 -9.38
C ILE A 33 -5.12 8.05 -9.83
N ASN A 34 -3.91 7.52 -9.64
CA ASN A 34 -3.53 6.18 -10.06
C ASN A 34 -2.97 5.40 -8.89
N TYR A 35 -3.29 4.10 -8.86
CA TYR A 35 -2.80 3.19 -7.83
C TYR A 35 -2.03 2.06 -8.51
N THR A 36 -0.83 1.75 -8.04
CA THR A 36 0.03 0.76 -8.68
C THR A 36 0.87 -0.01 -7.67
N ILE A 37 1.25 -1.23 -8.05
CA ILE A 37 2.25 -2.02 -7.34
C ILE A 37 3.59 -2.02 -8.09
N THR A 38 3.64 -1.34 -9.23
CA THR A 38 4.85 -1.23 -10.06
C THR A 38 5.51 0.12 -9.85
N ASN A 39 6.82 0.12 -9.65
CA ASN A 39 7.56 1.37 -9.45
C ASN A 39 7.46 2.27 -10.68
N ILE A 40 7.09 3.54 -10.44
CA ILE A 40 6.84 4.51 -11.51
C ILE A 40 7.94 5.57 -11.62
N SER A 41 9.01 5.45 -10.85
CA SER A 41 10.02 6.52 -10.73
C SER A 41 10.60 6.96 -12.08
N ASN A 42 10.60 6.06 -13.08
CA ASN A 42 11.11 6.35 -14.42
C ASN A 42 10.01 6.39 -15.49
N ASP A 43 8.74 6.40 -15.09
CA ASP A 43 7.62 6.40 -16.03
C ASP A 43 7.13 7.83 -16.28
N ALA A 44 7.54 8.39 -17.41
CA ALA A 44 7.13 9.75 -17.81
C ALA A 44 5.65 9.86 -18.15
N LYS A 45 4.96 8.73 -18.34
CA LYS A 45 3.53 8.70 -18.68
C LYS A 45 2.63 8.41 -17.49
N ALA A 46 3.20 8.29 -16.30
CA ALA A 46 2.40 8.01 -15.11
C ALA A 46 1.39 9.12 -14.86
N ASN A 47 0.17 8.72 -14.47
CA ASN A 47 -0.86 9.66 -14.04
C ASN A 47 -0.57 10.08 -12.61
N PHE A 48 -0.76 11.37 -12.32
CA PHE A 48 -0.51 11.93 -10.99
C PHE A 48 -1.79 12.51 -10.41
N PRO A 49 -1.96 12.45 -9.09
CA PRO A 49 -1.09 11.78 -8.11
C PRO A 49 -1.05 10.26 -8.32
N CYS A 50 0.06 9.66 -7.99
CA CYS A 50 0.20 8.22 -8.09
C CYS A 50 0.49 7.62 -6.72
N VAL A 51 -0.27 6.60 -6.35
CA VAL A 51 -0.09 5.84 -5.10
C VAL A 51 0.59 4.52 -5.46
N TYR A 52 1.80 4.35 -4.98
CA TYR A 52 2.58 3.14 -5.19
C TYR A 52 2.63 2.36 -3.88
N ILE A 53 2.09 1.13 -3.92
CA ILE A 53 2.05 0.25 -2.75
C ILE A 53 2.91 -0.96 -3.07
N HIS A 54 3.89 -1.24 -2.23
CA HIS A 54 4.68 -2.45 -2.43
C HIS A 54 5.00 -3.15 -1.12
N LEU A 55 5.07 -4.47 -1.22
CA LEU A 55 5.42 -5.33 -0.11
C LEU A 55 6.92 -5.21 0.16
N LEU A 56 7.29 -4.83 1.38
CA LEU A 56 8.69 -4.77 1.79
C LEU A 56 9.22 -6.15 2.13
N GLY A 57 8.36 -6.96 2.76
CA GLY A 57 8.70 -8.29 3.14
C GLY A 57 7.63 -8.89 4.04
N SER A 58 7.61 -10.20 4.09
CA SER A 58 6.69 -10.92 4.98
C SER A 58 7.42 -12.13 5.56
N GLY A 59 6.92 -12.61 6.69
CA GLY A 59 7.49 -13.78 7.36
C GLY A 59 6.41 -14.63 7.99
N GLU A 60 6.66 -15.91 8.00
CA GLU A 60 5.77 -16.89 8.63
C GLU A 60 5.80 -16.70 10.15
N LEU A 61 4.61 -16.65 10.76
CA LEU A 61 4.46 -16.64 12.21
C LEU A 61 3.96 -17.98 12.73
N ASN A 62 2.93 -18.53 12.06
CA ASN A 62 2.33 -19.80 12.47
C ASN A 62 2.00 -20.64 11.25
N SER A 63 2.10 -21.97 11.42
CA SER A 63 1.70 -22.94 10.43
C SER A 63 0.83 -24.01 11.09
N ASP A 64 0.29 -24.93 10.28
CA ASP A 64 -0.44 -26.07 10.80
C ASP A 64 0.52 -27.09 11.45
N LEU A 65 -0.02 -28.13 12.05
CA LEU A 65 0.76 -29.15 12.74
C LEU A 65 1.75 -29.87 11.82
N GLU A 66 1.42 -29.97 10.55
CA GLU A 66 2.26 -30.63 9.53
C GLU A 66 3.22 -29.65 8.88
N ARG A 67 3.13 -28.35 9.21
CA ARG A 67 3.94 -27.26 8.67
C ARG A 67 3.82 -27.10 7.15
N SER A 68 2.73 -27.59 6.58
CA SER A 68 2.48 -27.47 5.13
C SER A 68 1.68 -26.22 4.76
N ARG A 69 0.80 -25.76 5.65
CA ARG A 69 0.03 -24.55 5.45
C ARG A 69 0.45 -23.48 6.43
N VAL A 70 0.77 -22.30 5.90
CA VAL A 70 1.04 -21.12 6.71
C VAL A 70 -0.27 -20.52 7.15
N ASN A 71 -0.49 -20.38 8.45
CA ASN A 71 -1.73 -19.81 9.00
C ASN A 71 -1.65 -18.31 9.19
N THR A 72 -0.49 -17.79 9.58
CA THR A 72 -0.33 -16.38 9.95
C THR A 72 1.02 -15.87 9.47
N ILE A 73 1.02 -14.66 8.90
CA ILE A 73 2.24 -13.97 8.51
C ILE A 73 2.24 -12.55 9.08
N THR A 74 3.43 -11.98 9.25
CA THR A 74 3.58 -10.54 9.40
C THR A 74 4.04 -9.98 8.07
N ALA A 75 3.47 -8.87 7.64
CA ALA A 75 3.82 -8.27 6.35
C ALA A 75 3.92 -6.76 6.46
N GLY A 76 5.01 -6.22 5.95
CA GLY A 76 5.26 -4.79 5.91
C GLY A 76 5.07 -4.25 4.49
N PHE A 77 4.43 -3.09 4.40
CA PHE A 77 4.18 -2.40 3.13
C PHE A 77 4.76 -1.00 3.19
N GLN A 78 5.38 -0.58 2.11
CA GLN A 78 5.75 0.80 1.91
C GLN A 78 4.78 1.42 0.92
N ILE A 79 4.23 2.58 1.29
CA ILE A 79 3.34 3.32 0.42
C ILE A 79 4.00 4.65 0.10
N GLU A 80 4.08 4.95 -1.19
CA GLU A 80 4.67 6.16 -1.73
C GLU A 80 3.62 6.89 -2.54
N VAL A 81 3.49 8.20 -2.29
CA VAL A 81 2.58 9.05 -3.04
C VAL A 81 3.42 10.05 -3.83
N TYR A 82 3.21 10.07 -5.13
CA TYR A 82 3.92 10.95 -6.06
C TYR A 82 2.97 12.00 -6.61
N SER A 83 3.47 13.23 -6.75
CA SER A 83 2.76 14.32 -7.43
C SER A 83 3.74 15.11 -8.29
N ASN A 84 3.28 15.57 -9.44
CA ASN A 84 4.07 16.45 -10.30
C ASN A 84 3.66 17.93 -10.14
N THR A 85 2.76 18.24 -9.23
CA THR A 85 2.26 19.60 -9.02
C THR A 85 2.68 20.19 -7.69
N SER A 86 2.49 19.49 -6.56
CA SER A 86 2.83 20.05 -5.26
C SER A 86 3.01 18.99 -4.19
N GLN A 87 3.76 19.35 -3.17
CA GLN A 87 3.91 18.53 -1.98
C GLN A 87 2.60 18.46 -1.18
N SER A 88 1.79 19.52 -1.23
CA SER A 88 0.48 19.56 -0.55
C SER A 88 -0.45 18.48 -1.10
N ASP A 89 -0.38 18.19 -2.39
CA ASP A 89 -1.18 17.12 -3.01
C ASP A 89 -0.75 15.76 -2.46
N CYS A 90 0.57 15.53 -2.32
CA CYS A 90 1.07 14.31 -1.71
C CYS A 90 0.57 14.14 -0.28
N LYS A 91 0.59 15.22 0.50
CA LYS A 91 0.10 15.20 1.89
C LYS A 91 -1.38 14.84 1.96
N ALA A 92 -2.19 15.48 1.11
CA ALA A 92 -3.64 15.24 1.11
C ALA A 92 -3.98 13.80 0.78
N VAL A 93 -3.32 13.24 -0.22
CA VAL A 93 -3.52 11.84 -0.62
C VAL A 93 -3.02 10.90 0.46
N MET A 94 -1.81 11.14 0.98
CA MET A 94 -1.24 10.29 2.03
C MET A 94 -2.09 10.30 3.30
N ALA A 95 -2.70 11.43 3.65
CA ALA A 95 -3.58 11.49 4.82
C ALA A 95 -4.76 10.54 4.69
N GLU A 96 -5.39 10.48 3.52
CA GLU A 96 -6.49 9.54 3.28
C GLU A 96 -6.00 8.08 3.28
N ILE A 97 -4.82 7.83 2.70
CA ILE A 97 -4.22 6.49 2.71
C ILE A 97 -3.94 6.05 4.14
N MET A 98 -3.36 6.91 4.95
CA MET A 98 -3.04 6.59 6.35
C MET A 98 -4.30 6.26 7.15
N GLU A 99 -5.37 7.04 6.99
CA GLU A 99 -6.65 6.76 7.63
C GLU A 99 -7.20 5.40 7.22
N CYS A 100 -7.12 5.09 5.93
CA CYS A 100 -7.56 3.81 5.39
C CYS A 100 -6.75 2.66 6.01
N MET A 101 -5.43 2.78 6.05
CA MET A 101 -4.56 1.74 6.58
C MET A 101 -4.84 1.49 8.07
N LYS A 102 -5.10 2.54 8.85
CA LYS A 102 -5.45 2.39 10.26
C LYS A 102 -6.78 1.67 10.42
N LYS A 103 -7.76 1.95 9.57
CA LYS A 103 -9.06 1.25 9.60
C LYS A 103 -8.92 -0.21 9.19
N LEU A 104 -7.92 -0.55 8.38
CA LEU A 104 -7.59 -1.92 8.01
C LEU A 104 -6.71 -2.61 9.05
N MET A 105 -6.50 -1.99 10.20
CA MET A 105 -5.77 -2.55 11.35
C MET A 105 -4.26 -2.63 11.15
N PHE A 106 -3.70 -1.82 10.26
CA PHE A 106 -2.25 -1.71 10.12
C PHE A 106 -1.66 -0.85 11.22
N GLU A 107 -0.46 -1.22 11.66
CA GLU A 107 0.37 -0.40 12.53
C GLU A 107 1.27 0.47 11.67
N ILE A 108 1.43 1.74 12.05
CA ILE A 108 2.35 2.65 11.35
C ILE A 108 3.76 2.38 11.87
N LYS A 109 4.65 1.92 10.99
CA LYS A 109 6.05 1.66 11.35
C LYS A 109 6.94 2.86 11.04
N MET A 110 6.57 3.65 10.07
CA MET A 110 7.25 4.89 9.73
C MET A 110 6.19 5.90 9.32
N THR A 111 6.07 6.97 10.09
CA THR A 111 5.10 8.02 9.81
C THR A 111 5.43 8.71 8.48
N PRO A 112 4.41 9.22 7.76
CA PRO A 112 4.64 9.85 6.47
C PRO A 112 5.64 11.00 6.54
N TYR A 113 6.55 11.03 5.58
CA TYR A 113 7.53 12.11 5.45
C TYR A 113 7.79 12.42 3.98
N ALA A 114 8.23 13.64 3.73
CA ALA A 114 8.59 14.09 2.39
C ALA A 114 9.95 13.53 1.98
N ASP A 115 10.01 12.95 0.79
CA ASP A 115 11.25 12.45 0.20
C ASP A 115 11.21 12.79 -1.29
N ASN A 116 11.31 14.08 -1.58
CA ASN A 116 11.13 14.59 -2.93
C ASN A 116 12.26 14.14 -3.85
N GLN A 117 11.88 13.70 -5.05
CA GLN A 117 12.81 13.31 -6.11
C GLN A 117 12.47 14.15 -7.33
N SER A 118 13.29 15.18 -7.57
CA SER A 118 13.07 16.08 -8.71
C SER A 118 12.96 15.27 -10.02
N PRO A 119 11.96 15.55 -10.90
CA PRO A 119 11.03 16.68 -10.83
C PRO A 119 9.74 16.41 -10.04
N THR A 120 9.62 15.28 -9.35
CA THR A 120 8.41 14.91 -8.65
C THR A 120 8.51 15.14 -7.14
N TYR A 121 7.34 15.37 -6.53
CA TYR A 121 7.17 15.40 -5.09
C TYR A 121 6.80 14.00 -4.62
N ARG A 122 7.30 13.60 -3.46
CA ARG A 122 7.10 12.24 -2.96
C ARG A 122 6.92 12.24 -1.45
N TYR A 123 5.90 11.51 -0.98
CA TYR A 123 5.73 11.17 0.44
C TYR A 123 5.82 9.67 0.59
N VAL A 124 6.43 9.23 1.68
CA VAL A 124 6.68 7.81 1.96
C VAL A 124 6.22 7.48 3.36
N ALA A 125 5.57 6.34 3.53
CA ALA A 125 5.20 5.81 4.84
C ALA A 125 5.32 4.29 4.82
N ARG A 126 5.48 3.69 6.00
CA ARG A 126 5.54 2.24 6.15
C ARG A 126 4.50 1.76 7.15
N PHE A 127 3.88 0.63 6.80
CA PHE A 127 2.82 0.02 7.59
C PHE A 127 3.08 -1.47 7.72
N GLU A 128 2.65 -2.04 8.83
CA GLU A 128 2.81 -3.47 9.08
C GLU A 128 1.55 -4.04 9.69
N ARG A 129 1.22 -5.26 9.32
CA ARG A 129 0.07 -5.96 9.88
C ARG A 129 0.34 -7.45 9.94
N ILE A 130 -0.26 -8.10 10.92
CA ILE A 130 -0.32 -9.55 10.99
C ILE A 130 -1.57 -9.98 10.22
N PHE A 131 -1.39 -10.91 9.29
CA PHE A 131 -2.46 -11.43 8.44
C PHE A 131 -2.69 -12.90 8.73
N ASP A 132 -3.95 -13.29 8.76
CA ASP A 132 -4.36 -14.67 8.89
C ASP A 132 -4.84 -15.18 7.53
N TRP A 133 -4.67 -16.48 7.26
CA TRP A 133 -5.04 -17.06 5.97
C TRP A 133 -6.52 -16.87 5.60
N ASN A 134 -7.38 -16.73 6.60
CA ASN A 134 -8.82 -16.54 6.40
C ASN A 134 -9.30 -15.14 6.74
N ASP A 135 -8.40 -14.14 6.79
CA ASP A 135 -8.78 -12.76 7.03
C ASP A 135 -9.76 -12.25 5.98
N ILE A 136 -10.78 -11.54 6.46
CA ILE A 136 -11.72 -10.80 5.65
C ILE A 136 -11.52 -9.33 5.99
N PHE A 137 -11.03 -8.56 5.04
CA PHE A 137 -10.79 -7.13 5.25
C PHE A 137 -11.00 -6.32 3.97
#